data_376d1180d8635c2f243b2ac3688c71b6
#
_entry.id   376d1180d8635c2f243b2ac3688c71b6
#
_cell.length_a   1.000
_cell.length_b   1.000
_cell.length_c   1.000
_cell.angle_alpha   90.00
_cell.angle_beta   90.00
_cell.angle_gamma   90.00
#
_symmetry.space_group_name_H-M   'P 1'
#
loop_
_entity.id
_entity.type
_entity.pdbx_description
1 polymer ?
#
loop_
_entity_poly.entity_id
_entity_poly.type
_entity_poly.pdbx_seq_one_letter_code
_entity_poly.pdbx_strand_id
1 'polypeptide(L)'
;NFTLAAIDGVGAYNIDKDVDKSLAVTGGVDADVDTFVKSLIVQRAKMNLGAGKTVTAHLNSSDLTAIKESAVIGLAMNSSKLAASNTETQINLAGGSTVSADRTDSGTGAVGLFINYGQANINSGAKVEVERTAINAANSNAVGVYAVNGSDVVNDGSISVGGDSSIGVLGLSSRVKPATGALVGDEFSKGAGVYGKISVTNNNALDLDGKGSYGIYVEDNDTANVATNLVNATNGASGVITMNGEKAVGMGGKNFGVLKNDGQIIINADEGVGMFGQSSGSVLNNNIITVGNSSSESKLRVGMFTNDQGVTLTNNGTINGGTYSYNIYGKNVTLGGTSVLNVGDGGVGVFSTADVNASPNIDIQAGATFNVGNNEAVGVFVENTPNGVTINDAGSTMTIGNNSFGYVLKGTNTTFNNTA
;
A
#
# COMPACT_ATOMS: atom_id res chain seq x y z
N ASN A 1 23.48 14.07 -12.40
CA ASN A 1 22.41 13.34 -13.13
C ASN A 1 23.01 12.52 -14.26
N PHE A 2 22.85 11.20 -14.20
CA PHE A 2 23.27 10.28 -15.25
C PHE A 2 22.02 9.66 -15.88
N THR A 3 21.77 9.97 -17.14
CA THR A 3 20.64 9.45 -17.91
C THR A 3 21.19 8.77 -19.15
N LEU A 4 20.80 7.53 -19.40
CA LEU A 4 21.24 6.80 -20.59
C LEU A 4 20.47 7.26 -21.82
N ALA A 5 19.15 7.38 -21.70
CA ALA A 5 18.30 7.82 -22.80
C ALA A 5 17.12 8.65 -22.26
N ALA A 6 16.64 9.57 -23.08
CA ALA A 6 15.43 10.35 -22.82
C ALA A 6 14.51 10.29 -24.05
N ILE A 7 13.22 10.12 -23.82
CA ILE A 7 12.17 10.18 -24.81
C ILE A 7 11.30 11.39 -24.49
N ASP A 8 11.32 12.37 -25.39
CA ASP A 8 10.48 13.58 -25.27
C ASP A 8 9.75 13.81 -26.60
N GLY A 9 8.49 14.03 -26.51
CA GLY A 9 7.63 14.32 -27.67
C GLY A 9 6.30 13.58 -27.67
N VAL A 10 5.38 14.06 -28.49
CA VAL A 10 4.06 13.44 -28.68
C VAL A 10 4.19 12.26 -29.63
N GLY A 11 3.90 11.06 -29.15
CA GLY A 11 3.94 9.86 -29.99
C GLY A 11 4.01 8.58 -29.18
N ALA A 12 4.02 7.45 -29.88
CA ALA A 12 4.26 6.14 -29.31
C ALA A 12 5.65 5.66 -29.74
N TYR A 13 6.43 5.20 -28.79
CA TYR A 13 7.80 4.72 -29.00
C TYR A 13 7.93 3.29 -28.50
N ASN A 14 8.53 2.44 -29.32
CA ASN A 14 8.80 1.06 -28.95
C ASN A 14 10.28 0.91 -28.60
N ILE A 15 10.55 0.33 -27.47
CA ILE A 15 11.91 -0.04 -27.03
C ILE A 15 12.07 -1.54 -27.28
N ASP A 16 12.73 -1.87 -28.39
CA ASP A 16 12.97 -3.26 -28.83
C ASP A 16 14.39 -3.72 -28.52
N LYS A 17 15.09 -3.00 -27.64
CA LYS A 17 16.45 -3.32 -27.19
C LYS A 17 16.52 -3.28 -25.68
N ASP A 18 17.46 -4.04 -25.14
CA ASP A 18 17.80 -3.93 -23.73
C ASP A 18 18.49 -2.59 -23.47
N VAL A 19 18.12 -1.94 -22.36
CA VAL A 19 18.69 -0.68 -21.90
C VAL A 19 19.33 -0.94 -20.55
N ASP A 20 20.66 -0.86 -20.49
CA ASP A 20 21.43 -1.08 -19.28
C ASP A 20 22.21 0.19 -18.92
N LYS A 21 22.04 0.63 -17.68
CA LYS A 21 22.81 1.70 -17.08
C LYS A 21 23.43 1.21 -15.78
N SER A 22 24.67 0.76 -15.88
CA SER A 22 25.49 0.45 -14.72
C SER A 22 26.46 1.59 -14.44
N LEU A 23 26.52 2.02 -13.19
CA LEU A 23 27.49 2.98 -12.70
C LEU A 23 28.30 2.33 -11.58
N ALA A 24 29.60 2.15 -11.83
CA ALA A 24 30.55 1.77 -10.79
C ALA A 24 31.24 3.04 -10.27
N VAL A 25 31.14 3.29 -8.98
CA VAL A 25 31.82 4.41 -8.34
C VAL A 25 32.97 3.85 -7.50
N THR A 26 34.20 4.20 -7.90
CA THR A 26 35.42 3.87 -7.17
C THR A 26 36.02 5.16 -6.59
N GLY A 27 35.97 5.30 -5.28
CA GLY A 27 36.46 6.51 -4.58
C GLY A 27 35.36 7.44 -4.12
N GLY A 28 35.67 8.33 -3.16
CA GLY A 28 34.71 9.25 -2.56
C GLY A 28 34.11 10.21 -3.59
N VAL A 29 32.79 10.17 -3.73
CA VAL A 29 32.03 11.23 -4.40
C VAL A 29 31.72 12.28 -3.35
N ASP A 30 31.88 13.55 -3.72
CA ASP A 30 31.60 14.69 -2.84
C ASP A 30 30.15 14.54 -2.30
N ALA A 31 30.00 14.59 -0.98
CA ALA A 31 28.73 14.31 -0.29
C ALA A 31 27.59 15.28 -0.64
N ASP A 32 27.91 16.39 -1.30
CA ASP A 32 26.95 17.43 -1.69
C ASP A 32 26.39 17.27 -3.11
N VAL A 33 26.74 16.19 -3.82
CA VAL A 33 26.24 15.96 -5.18
C VAL A 33 25.11 14.95 -5.17
N ASP A 34 23.88 15.42 -5.35
CA ASP A 34 22.71 14.59 -5.67
C ASP A 34 23.00 13.77 -6.93
N THR A 35 23.30 12.51 -6.77
CA THR A 35 23.57 11.61 -7.89
C THR A 35 22.37 10.75 -8.17
N PHE A 36 21.78 10.90 -9.35
CA PHE A 36 20.70 10.04 -9.83
C PHE A 36 21.21 9.14 -10.96
N VAL A 37 20.95 7.85 -10.83
CA VAL A 37 21.17 6.89 -11.91
C VAL A 37 19.81 6.54 -12.52
N LYS A 38 19.57 6.94 -13.76
CA LYS A 38 18.32 6.68 -14.49
C LYS A 38 18.66 6.03 -15.82
N SER A 39 18.08 4.87 -16.08
CA SER A 39 18.25 4.22 -17.38
C SER A 39 17.48 4.91 -18.48
N LEU A 40 16.23 5.23 -18.23
CA LEU A 40 15.35 5.81 -19.24
C LEU A 40 14.43 6.87 -18.60
N ILE A 41 14.27 7.99 -19.29
CA ILE A 41 13.31 9.06 -18.92
C ILE A 41 12.30 9.22 -20.04
N VAL A 42 11.02 9.21 -19.67
CA VAL A 42 9.90 9.46 -20.59
C VAL A 42 9.22 10.77 -20.23
N GLN A 43 9.04 11.65 -21.21
CA GLN A 43 8.35 12.92 -21.06
C GLN A 43 7.30 13.07 -22.17
N ARG A 44 6.04 13.24 -21.78
CA ARG A 44 4.90 13.45 -22.69
C ARG A 44 4.90 12.52 -23.91
N ALA A 45 5.11 11.24 -23.67
CA ALA A 45 5.15 10.21 -24.70
C ALA A 45 4.51 8.91 -24.20
N LYS A 46 4.13 8.04 -25.13
CA LYS A 46 3.75 6.66 -24.83
C LYS A 46 4.93 5.77 -25.13
N MET A 47 5.48 5.12 -24.10
CA MET A 47 6.60 4.22 -24.23
C MET A 47 6.12 2.77 -24.05
N ASN A 48 6.45 1.91 -25.01
CA ASN A 48 6.21 0.49 -24.91
C ASN A 48 7.56 -0.24 -24.81
N LEU A 49 7.79 -0.92 -23.70
CA LEU A 49 8.91 -1.84 -23.58
C LEU A 49 8.51 -3.19 -24.19
N GLY A 50 9.22 -3.62 -25.23
CA GLY A 50 8.93 -4.83 -26.00
C GLY A 50 9.03 -6.11 -25.16
N ALA A 51 8.39 -7.16 -25.62
CA ALA A 51 8.39 -8.45 -24.95
C ALA A 51 9.82 -9.00 -24.80
N GLY A 52 10.15 -9.50 -23.62
CA GLY A 52 11.49 -10.04 -23.30
C GLY A 52 12.59 -8.98 -23.21
N LYS A 53 12.27 -7.69 -23.25
CA LYS A 53 13.24 -6.60 -23.13
C LYS A 53 13.42 -6.16 -21.69
N THR A 54 14.63 -5.70 -21.38
CA THR A 54 14.99 -5.23 -20.03
C THR A 54 15.39 -3.75 -20.03
N VAL A 55 15.01 -3.07 -18.94
CA VAL A 55 15.53 -1.75 -18.58
C VAL A 55 16.15 -1.90 -17.20
N THR A 56 17.47 -1.72 -17.10
CA THR A 56 18.21 -1.89 -15.86
C THR A 56 18.92 -0.62 -15.45
N ALA A 57 18.77 -0.24 -14.18
CA ALA A 57 19.60 0.77 -13.54
C ALA A 57 20.33 0.14 -12.35
N HIS A 58 21.64 0.22 -12.36
CA HIS A 58 22.46 -0.38 -11.33
C HIS A 58 23.51 0.60 -10.81
N LEU A 59 23.56 0.77 -9.49
CA LEU A 59 24.60 1.53 -8.82
C LEU A 59 25.45 0.57 -7.97
N ASN A 60 26.69 0.40 -8.39
CA ASN A 60 27.68 -0.37 -7.64
C ASN A 60 28.72 0.60 -7.06
N SER A 61 28.84 0.63 -5.75
CA SER A 61 29.85 1.44 -5.06
C SER A 61 30.63 0.59 -4.08
N SER A 62 31.96 0.66 -4.18
CA SER A 62 32.87 0.08 -3.21
C SER A 62 33.03 0.96 -1.96
N ASP A 63 32.67 2.23 -2.06
CA ASP A 63 32.63 3.17 -0.93
C ASP A 63 31.19 3.38 -0.48
N LEU A 64 30.79 2.62 0.55
CA LEU A 64 29.43 2.60 1.08
C LEU A 64 29.02 3.90 1.81
N THR A 65 29.93 4.81 2.05
CA THR A 65 29.68 6.03 2.82
C THR A 65 29.42 7.27 1.96
N ALA A 66 29.80 7.24 0.70
CA ALA A 66 29.94 8.44 -0.12
C ALA A 66 28.68 8.86 -0.90
N ILE A 67 27.65 7.99 -1.04
CA ILE A 67 26.51 8.26 -1.92
C ILE A 67 25.18 8.13 -1.15
N LYS A 68 25.08 8.83 -0.02
CA LYS A 68 23.92 8.69 0.88
C LYS A 68 22.61 9.21 0.31
N GLU A 69 22.63 10.20 -0.57
CA GLU A 69 21.44 10.89 -1.09
C GLU A 69 21.14 10.61 -2.56
N SER A 70 21.70 9.53 -3.10
CA SER A 70 21.50 9.16 -4.49
C SER A 70 20.30 8.24 -4.66
N ALA A 71 19.49 8.47 -5.70
CA ALA A 71 18.44 7.55 -6.10
C ALA A 71 18.83 6.77 -7.36
N VAL A 72 18.51 5.49 -7.38
CA VAL A 72 18.61 4.63 -8.56
C VAL A 72 17.21 4.41 -9.09
N ILE A 73 16.96 4.76 -10.36
CA ILE A 73 15.62 4.67 -10.96
C ILE A 73 15.74 3.88 -12.28
N GLY A 74 15.05 2.75 -12.37
CA GLY A 74 15.00 1.94 -13.56
C GLY A 74 14.40 2.73 -14.73
N LEU A 75 13.17 3.17 -14.58
CA LEU A 75 12.47 3.94 -15.59
C LEU A 75 11.71 5.11 -14.94
N ALA A 76 11.91 6.31 -15.45
CA ALA A 76 11.27 7.53 -14.93
C ALA A 76 10.35 8.16 -15.97
N MET A 77 9.16 8.54 -15.52
CA MET A 77 8.24 9.39 -16.26
C MET A 77 8.03 10.70 -15.48
N ASN A 78 8.20 11.83 -16.14
CA ASN A 78 7.89 13.13 -15.55
C ASN A 78 7.27 14.04 -16.60
N SER A 79 5.96 14.06 -16.64
CA SER A 79 5.18 14.80 -17.65
C SER A 79 4.23 15.84 -17.05
N SER A 80 4.33 16.12 -15.77
CA SER A 80 3.43 17.05 -15.07
C SER A 80 3.35 18.44 -15.69
N LYS A 81 4.44 18.93 -16.27
CA LYS A 81 4.50 20.25 -16.91
C LYS A 81 4.09 20.25 -18.39
N LEU A 82 4.21 19.13 -19.06
CA LEU A 82 4.11 19.05 -20.51
C LEU A 82 2.78 18.48 -21.00
N ALA A 83 2.24 17.49 -20.29
CA ALA A 83 1.01 16.81 -20.72
C ALA A 83 -0.25 17.56 -20.29
N ALA A 84 -1.22 17.72 -21.18
CA ALA A 84 -2.53 18.28 -20.86
C ALA A 84 -3.42 17.28 -20.10
N SER A 85 -3.19 15.98 -20.32
CA SER A 85 -3.88 14.86 -19.65
C SER A 85 -2.87 13.78 -19.26
N ASN A 86 -3.11 13.06 -18.17
CA ASN A 86 -2.27 11.93 -17.79
C ASN A 86 -2.30 10.77 -18.79
N THR A 87 -3.28 10.73 -19.68
CA THR A 87 -3.38 9.72 -20.74
C THR A 87 -2.42 9.97 -21.92
N GLU A 88 -1.85 11.16 -22.01
CA GLU A 88 -0.85 11.50 -23.05
C GLU A 88 0.49 10.84 -22.79
N THR A 89 0.77 10.49 -21.53
CA THR A 89 2.03 9.87 -21.14
C THR A 89 1.75 8.50 -20.52
N GLN A 90 2.30 7.47 -21.13
CA GLN A 90 2.10 6.09 -20.70
C GLN A 90 3.42 5.33 -20.72
N ILE A 91 3.60 4.46 -19.76
CA ILE A 91 4.59 3.38 -19.77
C ILE A 91 3.83 2.07 -19.85
N ASN A 92 4.07 1.30 -20.91
CA ASN A 92 3.51 -0.02 -21.10
C ASN A 92 4.64 -1.05 -21.10
N LEU A 93 4.64 -1.94 -20.13
CA LEU A 93 5.57 -3.07 -20.08
C LEU A 93 4.89 -4.29 -20.69
N ALA A 94 5.40 -4.77 -21.82
CA ALA A 94 4.87 -5.98 -22.47
C ALA A 94 5.24 -7.25 -21.69
N GLY A 95 4.46 -8.32 -21.86
CA GLY A 95 4.73 -9.59 -21.21
C GLY A 95 6.15 -10.11 -21.44
N GLY A 96 6.79 -10.57 -20.37
CA GLY A 96 8.20 -11.01 -20.39
C GLY A 96 9.23 -9.88 -20.34
N SER A 97 8.83 -8.60 -20.37
CA SER A 97 9.74 -7.49 -20.13
C SER A 97 10.05 -7.31 -18.65
N THR A 98 11.21 -6.73 -18.35
CA THR A 98 11.64 -6.46 -16.98
C THR A 98 12.16 -5.03 -16.84
N VAL A 99 11.73 -4.34 -15.81
CA VAL A 99 12.38 -3.12 -15.32
C VAL A 99 13.02 -3.43 -13.99
N SER A 100 14.33 -3.19 -13.91
CA SER A 100 15.13 -3.50 -12.73
C SER A 100 15.86 -2.25 -12.22
N ALA A 101 15.88 -2.10 -10.90
CA ALA A 101 16.71 -1.11 -10.22
C ALA A 101 17.42 -1.78 -9.05
N ASP A 102 18.74 -1.57 -8.94
CA ASP A 102 19.55 -2.15 -7.89
C ASP A 102 20.63 -1.18 -7.41
N ARG A 103 20.99 -1.28 -6.14
CA ARG A 103 22.13 -0.55 -5.58
C ARG A 103 22.81 -1.36 -4.48
N THR A 104 24.13 -1.30 -4.44
CA THR A 104 24.96 -2.03 -3.49
C THR A 104 25.57 -1.18 -2.39
N ASP A 105 25.40 0.14 -2.43
CA ASP A 105 25.91 1.05 -1.42
C ASP A 105 24.96 1.19 -0.20
N SER A 106 25.36 1.97 0.80
CA SER A 106 24.55 2.24 2.00
C SER A 106 23.48 3.33 1.80
N GLY A 107 23.34 3.89 0.60
CA GLY A 107 22.33 4.91 0.31
C GLY A 107 20.91 4.36 0.30
N THR A 108 19.92 5.22 0.30
CA THR A 108 18.50 4.89 0.25
C THR A 108 17.92 5.22 -1.13
N GLY A 109 16.78 4.59 -1.50
CA GLY A 109 16.00 5.03 -2.66
C GLY A 109 16.35 4.32 -3.97
N ALA A 110 16.21 3.00 -4.06
CA ALA A 110 16.07 2.30 -5.33
C ALA A 110 14.60 2.29 -5.74
N VAL A 111 14.29 2.66 -6.99
CA VAL A 111 12.93 2.76 -7.54
C VAL A 111 12.88 2.07 -8.90
N GLY A 112 11.98 1.11 -9.06
CA GLY A 112 11.78 0.46 -10.36
C GLY A 112 11.17 1.42 -11.38
N LEU A 113 9.95 1.87 -11.12
CA LEU A 113 9.24 2.87 -11.93
C LEU A 113 8.96 4.12 -11.10
N PHE A 114 9.33 5.29 -11.61
CA PHE A 114 8.89 6.59 -11.09
C PHE A 114 7.93 7.26 -12.07
N ILE A 115 6.74 7.64 -11.60
CA ILE A 115 5.69 8.17 -12.45
C ILE A 115 5.15 9.45 -11.84
N ASN A 116 5.28 10.58 -12.56
CA ASN A 116 4.69 11.85 -12.21
C ASN A 116 3.75 12.32 -13.33
N TYR A 117 2.46 12.25 -13.07
CA TYR A 117 1.39 12.63 -13.98
C TYR A 117 1.36 11.78 -15.27
N GLY A 118 0.99 10.52 -15.14
CA GLY A 118 0.91 9.59 -16.27
C GLY A 118 0.29 8.24 -15.89
N GLN A 119 0.35 7.30 -16.81
CA GLN A 119 -0.16 5.95 -16.61
C GLN A 119 0.95 4.92 -16.72
N ALA A 120 0.97 3.94 -15.82
CA ALA A 120 1.83 2.77 -15.93
C ALA A 120 0.98 1.51 -16.02
N ASN A 121 1.21 0.73 -17.06
CA ASN A 121 0.61 -0.57 -17.28
C ASN A 121 1.70 -1.64 -17.27
N ILE A 122 1.73 -2.45 -16.22
CA ILE A 122 2.61 -3.59 -16.08
C ILE A 122 1.79 -4.80 -16.53
N ASN A 123 1.91 -5.19 -17.81
CA ASN A 123 1.06 -6.23 -18.37
C ASN A 123 1.45 -7.62 -17.85
N SER A 124 0.53 -8.58 -18.00
CA SER A 124 0.73 -9.97 -17.57
C SER A 124 2.06 -10.53 -18.09
N GLY A 125 2.87 -11.11 -17.19
CA GLY A 125 4.20 -11.62 -17.46
C GLY A 125 5.32 -10.57 -17.48
N ALA A 126 5.02 -9.28 -17.40
CA ALA A 126 6.02 -8.25 -17.19
C ALA A 126 6.45 -8.20 -15.70
N LYS A 127 7.65 -7.67 -15.46
CA LYS A 127 8.22 -7.62 -14.11
C LYS A 127 8.78 -6.24 -13.78
N VAL A 128 8.61 -5.85 -12.53
CA VAL A 128 9.35 -4.76 -11.90
C VAL A 128 10.10 -5.36 -10.71
N GLU A 129 11.42 -5.33 -10.76
CA GLU A 129 12.30 -5.94 -9.77
C GLU A 129 13.20 -4.88 -9.15
N VAL A 130 13.09 -4.67 -7.85
CA VAL A 130 13.96 -3.75 -7.13
C VAL A 130 14.67 -4.56 -6.06
N GLU A 131 15.93 -4.85 -6.34
CA GLU A 131 16.77 -5.63 -5.45
C GLU A 131 17.71 -4.71 -4.69
N ARG A 132 17.92 -5.06 -3.47
CA ARG A 132 18.95 -4.49 -2.65
C ARG A 132 19.82 -5.61 -2.13
N THR A 133 20.83 -5.94 -2.98
CA THR A 133 21.82 -6.92 -2.61
C THR A 133 22.72 -6.35 -1.55
N ALA A 134 22.33 -6.28 -0.35
CA ALA A 134 23.29 -6.20 0.64
C ALA A 134 23.40 -5.17 1.67
N ILE A 135 24.01 -5.33 2.56
CA ILE A 135 24.85 -4.82 3.63
C ILE A 135 24.07 -4.15 4.77
N ASN A 136 22.92 -3.56 4.53
CA ASN A 136 21.99 -3.15 5.58
C ASN A 136 20.54 -3.36 5.13
N ALA A 137 20.05 -4.58 5.27
CA ALA A 137 18.63 -4.91 5.09
C ALA A 137 17.71 -4.00 5.92
N ALA A 138 18.24 -3.39 6.99
CA ALA A 138 17.49 -2.64 7.98
C ALA A 138 16.86 -1.31 7.49
N ASN A 139 17.27 -0.74 6.35
CA ASN A 139 16.70 0.52 5.85
C ASN A 139 16.77 0.60 4.32
N SER A 140 16.23 -0.38 3.63
CA SER A 140 16.35 -0.39 2.17
C SER A 140 15.57 0.73 1.51
N ASN A 141 14.36 1.08 2.01
CA ASN A 141 13.47 2.08 1.42
C ASN A 141 13.33 1.92 -0.11
N ALA A 142 13.38 0.68 -0.58
CA ALA A 142 13.21 0.38 -1.99
C ALA A 142 11.73 0.48 -2.38
N VAL A 143 11.45 0.95 -3.58
CA VAL A 143 10.10 1.13 -4.10
C VAL A 143 9.97 0.50 -5.47
N GLY A 144 9.02 -0.41 -5.63
CA GLY A 144 8.74 -1.02 -6.93
C GLY A 144 8.22 0.02 -7.92
N VAL A 145 7.08 0.63 -7.59
CA VAL A 145 6.47 1.70 -8.39
C VAL A 145 6.19 2.90 -7.48
N TYR A 146 6.75 4.03 -7.83
CA TYR A 146 6.51 5.30 -7.14
C TYR A 146 5.68 6.23 -8.03
N ALA A 147 4.41 6.37 -7.71
CA ALA A 147 3.45 7.17 -8.44
C ALA A 147 3.11 8.46 -7.68
N VAL A 148 3.21 9.60 -8.36
CA VAL A 148 2.86 10.89 -7.78
C VAL A 148 1.90 11.66 -8.68
N ASN A 149 1.09 12.51 -8.10
CA ASN A 149 0.33 13.59 -8.73
C ASN A 149 -0.35 13.26 -10.07
N GLY A 150 -1.58 12.82 -10.03
CA GLY A 150 -2.36 12.53 -11.25
C GLY A 150 -1.93 11.24 -11.96
N SER A 151 -1.36 10.29 -11.22
CA SER A 151 -0.86 9.05 -11.82
C SER A 151 -1.80 7.88 -11.58
N ASP A 152 -1.91 7.03 -12.62
CA ASP A 152 -2.65 5.77 -12.57
C ASP A 152 -1.66 4.61 -12.78
N VAL A 153 -1.75 3.58 -11.92
CA VAL A 153 -0.93 2.36 -11.98
C VAL A 153 -1.83 1.15 -12.09
N VAL A 154 -1.60 0.31 -13.08
CA VAL A 154 -2.25 -1.00 -13.23
C VAL A 154 -1.16 -2.07 -13.28
N ASN A 155 -1.18 -2.98 -12.32
CA ASN A 155 -0.28 -4.11 -12.24
C ASN A 155 -1.01 -5.42 -12.54
N ASP A 156 -0.85 -5.93 -13.77
CA ASP A 156 -1.24 -7.27 -14.19
C ASP A 156 -0.02 -8.21 -14.26
N GLY A 157 1.18 -7.69 -14.06
CA GLY A 157 2.45 -8.40 -14.00
C GLY A 157 2.87 -8.71 -12.57
N SER A 158 4.18 -8.73 -12.31
CA SER A 158 4.71 -8.92 -10.96
C SER A 158 5.58 -7.74 -10.51
N ILE A 159 5.48 -7.40 -9.24
CA ILE A 159 6.34 -6.42 -8.58
C ILE A 159 7.02 -7.13 -7.41
N SER A 160 8.34 -7.15 -7.43
CA SER A 160 9.17 -7.73 -6.37
C SER A 160 10.12 -6.67 -5.82
N VAL A 161 10.09 -6.48 -4.51
CA VAL A 161 10.92 -5.47 -3.85
C VAL A 161 11.59 -6.09 -2.62
N GLY A 162 12.91 -6.10 -2.62
CA GLY A 162 13.72 -6.68 -1.55
C GLY A 162 14.09 -5.69 -0.45
N GLY A 163 14.29 -6.23 0.75
CA GLY A 163 14.79 -5.52 1.93
C GLY A 163 13.72 -4.90 2.82
N ASP A 164 14.14 -4.50 4.02
CA ASP A 164 13.26 -3.93 5.05
C ASP A 164 12.75 -2.53 4.67
N SER A 165 11.59 -2.14 5.19
CA SER A 165 10.96 -0.84 4.94
C SER A 165 10.72 -0.55 3.45
N SER A 166 10.54 -1.58 2.65
CA SER A 166 10.30 -1.49 1.21
C SER A 166 8.82 -1.28 0.89
N ILE A 167 8.52 -0.77 -0.29
CA ILE A 167 7.14 -0.53 -0.73
C ILE A 167 6.96 -1.07 -2.14
N GLY A 168 5.99 -1.96 -2.33
CA GLY A 168 5.66 -2.47 -3.66
C GLY A 168 5.16 -1.36 -4.58
N VAL A 169 4.07 -0.68 -4.20
CA VAL A 169 3.54 0.49 -4.91
C VAL A 169 3.30 1.63 -3.93
N LEU A 170 3.97 2.75 -4.15
CA LEU A 170 3.82 3.99 -3.39
C LEU A 170 3.07 5.02 -4.22
N GLY A 171 1.92 5.49 -3.74
CA GLY A 171 1.14 6.55 -4.37
C GLY A 171 1.04 7.79 -3.49
N LEU A 172 1.66 8.90 -3.87
CA LEU A 172 1.63 10.15 -3.10
C LEU A 172 1.01 11.29 -3.90
N SER A 173 -0.04 11.89 -3.36
CA SER A 173 -0.52 13.17 -3.83
C SER A 173 0.15 14.29 -3.02
N SER A 174 0.98 15.09 -3.68
CA SER A 174 1.64 16.23 -3.06
C SER A 174 1.15 17.53 -3.67
N ARG A 175 -0.09 17.93 -3.34
CA ARG A 175 -0.67 19.20 -3.78
C ARG A 175 -0.22 20.40 -2.95
N VAL A 176 0.88 20.29 -2.24
CA VAL A 176 1.36 21.37 -1.37
C VAL A 176 1.70 22.59 -2.22
N LYS A 177 0.81 23.59 -2.17
CA LYS A 177 1.12 24.92 -2.67
C LYS A 177 2.30 25.48 -1.87
N PRO A 178 3.41 25.85 -2.51
CA PRO A 178 4.51 26.51 -1.79
C PRO A 178 3.98 27.72 -1.02
N ALA A 179 4.41 27.88 0.21
CA ALA A 179 3.98 28.96 1.08
C ALA A 179 4.37 30.36 0.54
N THR A 180 5.32 30.43 -0.37
CA THR A 180 5.81 31.68 -0.98
C THR A 180 6.19 31.45 -2.44
N GLY A 181 5.48 32.11 -3.32
CA GLY A 181 5.78 32.15 -4.75
C GLY A 181 4.71 31.49 -5.61
N ALA A 182 4.34 32.17 -6.70
CA ALA A 182 3.55 31.54 -7.74
C ALA A 182 4.38 30.38 -8.30
N LEU A 183 3.87 29.15 -8.18
CA LEU A 183 4.38 28.07 -9.02
C LEU A 183 4.10 28.47 -10.46
N VAL A 184 5.15 28.90 -11.12
CA VAL A 184 5.13 29.23 -12.53
C VAL A 184 5.19 27.91 -13.28
N GLY A 185 4.03 27.38 -13.65
CA GLY A 185 3.96 26.19 -14.48
C GLY A 185 2.56 25.58 -14.50
N ASP A 186 2.26 24.87 -15.54
CA ASP A 186 0.97 24.25 -15.85
C ASP A 186 0.46 23.22 -14.82
N GLU A 187 1.28 22.85 -13.83
CA GLU A 187 0.95 21.88 -12.78
C GLU A 187 -0.29 22.31 -11.98
N PHE A 188 -0.48 23.60 -11.75
CA PHE A 188 -1.64 24.13 -11.02
C PHE A 188 -2.85 24.47 -11.94
N SER A 189 -2.64 24.60 -13.23
CA SER A 189 -3.74 24.82 -14.19
C SER A 189 -4.62 23.60 -14.36
N LYS A 190 -4.12 22.40 -14.01
CA LYS A 190 -4.85 21.13 -14.15
C LYS A 190 -5.93 20.89 -13.08
N GLY A 191 -5.98 21.72 -12.05
CA GLY A 191 -6.92 21.59 -10.95
C GLY A 191 -6.66 20.41 -10.01
N ALA A 192 -7.07 20.56 -8.76
CA ALA A 192 -6.84 19.55 -7.71
C ALA A 192 -7.47 18.18 -8.03
N GLY A 193 -8.63 18.16 -8.72
CA GLY A 193 -9.31 16.93 -9.08
C GLY A 193 -8.59 16.06 -10.12
N VAL A 194 -7.67 16.63 -10.86
CA VAL A 194 -6.88 15.91 -11.88
C VAL A 194 -5.48 15.65 -11.41
N TYR A 195 -4.78 16.67 -10.94
CA TYR A 195 -3.38 16.57 -10.52
C TYR A 195 -3.20 15.82 -9.19
N GLY A 196 -4.15 15.96 -8.27
CA GLY A 196 -4.12 15.27 -6.97
C GLY A 196 -4.56 13.80 -7.02
N LYS A 197 -5.11 13.32 -8.15
CA LYS A 197 -5.63 11.97 -8.25
C LYS A 197 -4.50 10.93 -8.29
N ILE A 198 -4.63 9.89 -7.49
CA ILE A 198 -3.81 8.67 -7.57
C ILE A 198 -4.77 7.47 -7.65
N SER A 199 -4.52 6.58 -8.59
CA SER A 199 -5.22 5.32 -8.69
C SER A 199 -4.23 4.18 -8.84
N VAL A 200 -4.27 3.23 -7.92
CA VAL A 200 -3.43 2.02 -7.95
C VAL A 200 -4.33 0.80 -8.03
N THR A 201 -4.11 -0.06 -9.00
CA THR A 201 -4.79 -1.36 -9.13
C THR A 201 -3.75 -2.46 -9.24
N ASN A 202 -3.81 -3.42 -8.31
CA ASN A 202 -2.99 -4.63 -8.35
C ASN A 202 -3.87 -5.83 -8.71
N ASN A 203 -3.60 -6.48 -9.83
CA ASN A 203 -4.33 -7.65 -10.30
C ASN A 203 -3.46 -8.93 -10.30
N ASN A 204 -2.26 -8.89 -9.73
CA ASN A 204 -1.37 -10.05 -9.71
C ASN A 204 -0.61 -10.13 -8.38
N ALA A 205 0.42 -10.98 -8.34
CA ALA A 205 1.20 -11.20 -7.13
C ALA A 205 2.05 -9.98 -6.75
N LEU A 206 2.06 -9.69 -5.45
CA LEU A 206 2.90 -8.70 -4.79
C LEU A 206 3.41 -9.32 -3.49
N ASP A 207 4.68 -9.69 -3.47
CA ASP A 207 5.31 -10.39 -2.37
C ASP A 207 6.24 -9.47 -1.58
N LEU A 208 6.13 -9.51 -0.25
CA LEU A 208 6.87 -8.68 0.68
C LEU A 208 7.60 -9.56 1.68
N ASP A 209 8.91 -9.60 1.58
CA ASP A 209 9.76 -10.37 2.49
C ASP A 209 10.44 -9.50 3.56
N GLY A 210 10.52 -8.21 3.34
CA GLY A 210 11.17 -7.27 4.24
C GLY A 210 10.34 -6.89 5.46
N LYS A 211 11.00 -6.69 6.59
CA LYS A 211 10.38 -6.19 7.81
C LYS A 211 9.89 -4.76 7.63
N GLY A 212 8.67 -4.48 8.11
CA GLY A 212 8.07 -3.14 8.04
C GLY A 212 7.76 -2.67 6.62
N SER A 213 7.63 -3.60 5.67
CA SER A 213 7.35 -3.29 4.27
C SER A 213 5.87 -3.09 4.00
N TYR A 214 5.54 -2.35 2.94
CA TYR A 214 4.17 -2.14 2.47
C TYR A 214 3.99 -2.75 1.08
N GLY A 215 2.90 -3.49 0.88
CA GLY A 215 2.50 -3.89 -0.47
C GLY A 215 2.09 -2.69 -1.31
N ILE A 216 1.04 -2.02 -0.89
CA ILE A 216 0.56 -0.78 -1.48
C ILE A 216 0.44 0.25 -0.36
N TYR A 217 1.02 1.43 -0.55
CA TYR A 217 0.80 2.57 0.34
C TYR A 217 0.39 3.80 -0.46
N VAL A 218 -0.70 4.44 -0.04
CA VAL A 218 -1.19 5.66 -0.70
C VAL A 218 -1.47 6.77 0.32
N GLU A 219 -1.10 8.00 -0.03
CA GLU A 219 -1.26 9.15 0.87
C GLU A 219 -1.63 10.42 0.11
N ASP A 220 -2.61 11.16 0.64
CA ASP A 220 -2.88 12.53 0.24
C ASP A 220 -2.28 13.49 1.26
N ASN A 221 -1.26 14.21 0.85
CA ASN A 221 -0.58 15.21 1.68
C ASN A 221 -1.27 16.58 1.67
N ASP A 222 -2.34 16.77 0.88
CA ASP A 222 -3.12 18.00 0.88
C ASP A 222 -4.17 18.00 1.99
N THR A 223 -3.75 18.41 3.18
CA THR A 223 -4.63 18.48 4.35
C THR A 223 -5.75 19.54 4.23
N ALA A 224 -5.68 20.45 3.25
CA ALA A 224 -6.68 21.50 3.05
C ALA A 224 -7.90 21.03 2.25
N ASN A 225 -7.81 19.92 1.51
CA ASN A 225 -8.86 19.41 0.63
C ASN A 225 -9.16 17.91 0.85
N VAL A 226 -9.08 17.44 2.08
CA VAL A 226 -9.35 16.03 2.47
C VAL A 226 -10.72 15.51 1.97
N ALA A 227 -11.64 16.41 1.62
CA ALA A 227 -12.99 16.06 1.19
C ALA A 227 -13.11 15.46 -0.23
N THR A 228 -12.04 15.36 -1.00
CA THR A 228 -12.12 14.99 -2.43
C THR A 228 -11.84 13.53 -2.74
N ASN A 229 -11.41 12.72 -1.77
CA ASN A 229 -11.22 11.26 -1.92
C ASN A 229 -10.48 10.86 -3.23
N LEU A 230 -9.40 11.54 -3.55
CA LEU A 230 -8.73 11.41 -4.84
C LEU A 230 -7.70 10.29 -4.91
N VAL A 231 -7.24 9.83 -3.75
CA VAL A 231 -6.17 8.84 -3.65
C VAL A 231 -6.76 7.49 -3.29
N ASN A 232 -6.68 6.54 -4.21
CA ASN A 232 -7.33 5.24 -4.07
C ASN A 232 -6.40 4.09 -4.44
N ALA A 233 -6.59 2.93 -3.79
CA ALA A 233 -5.92 1.70 -4.15
C ALA A 233 -6.88 0.51 -4.12
N THR A 234 -6.72 -0.39 -5.08
CA THR A 234 -7.49 -1.62 -5.20
C THR A 234 -6.56 -2.81 -5.37
N ASN A 235 -6.71 -3.81 -4.54
CA ASN A 235 -6.23 -5.17 -4.83
C ASN A 235 -7.38 -5.86 -5.56
N GLY A 236 -7.25 -6.01 -6.89
CA GLY A 236 -8.30 -6.55 -7.76
C GLY A 236 -8.53 -8.03 -7.56
N ALA A 237 -9.55 -8.59 -8.20
CA ALA A 237 -10.02 -9.97 -7.97
C ALA A 237 -8.94 -11.05 -8.17
N SER A 238 -7.96 -10.82 -9.03
CA SER A 238 -6.82 -11.72 -9.27
C SER A 238 -5.58 -11.32 -8.44
N GLY A 239 -5.64 -10.19 -7.72
CA GLY A 239 -4.52 -9.69 -6.94
C GLY A 239 -4.28 -10.52 -5.68
N VAL A 240 -3.01 -10.84 -5.42
CA VAL A 240 -2.58 -11.52 -4.20
C VAL A 240 -1.44 -10.72 -3.58
N ILE A 241 -1.64 -10.29 -2.35
CA ILE A 241 -0.59 -9.61 -1.56
C ILE A 241 -0.15 -10.57 -0.47
N THR A 242 1.11 -10.97 -0.47
CA THR A 242 1.69 -11.87 0.52
C THR A 242 2.73 -11.15 1.36
N MET A 243 2.58 -11.22 2.69
CA MET A 243 3.47 -10.57 3.65
C MET A 243 4.19 -11.62 4.47
N ASN A 244 5.49 -11.79 4.21
CA ASN A 244 6.38 -12.70 4.93
C ASN A 244 7.28 -11.96 5.93
N GLY A 245 7.42 -10.66 5.79
CA GLY A 245 8.21 -9.82 6.69
C GLY A 245 7.46 -9.43 7.96
N GLU A 246 8.14 -9.47 9.11
CA GLU A 246 7.60 -8.98 10.39
C GLU A 246 7.16 -7.50 10.26
N LYS A 247 6.04 -7.11 10.85
CA LYS A 247 5.48 -5.74 10.79
C LYS A 247 5.11 -5.24 9.39
N ALA A 248 5.01 -6.13 8.42
CA ALA A 248 4.60 -5.74 7.07
C ALA A 248 3.11 -5.39 7.00
N VAL A 249 2.76 -4.50 6.08
CA VAL A 249 1.39 -4.05 5.81
C VAL A 249 1.03 -4.36 4.37
N GLY A 250 -0.08 -5.06 4.15
CA GLY A 250 -0.53 -5.38 2.80
C GLY A 250 -0.96 -4.14 2.02
N MET A 251 -1.95 -3.42 2.53
CA MET A 251 -2.40 -2.15 1.97
C MET A 251 -2.48 -1.10 3.06
N GLY A 252 -1.86 0.05 2.87
CA GLY A 252 -1.89 1.17 3.80
C GLY A 252 -2.34 2.48 3.14
N GLY A 253 -2.98 3.35 3.92
CA GLY A 253 -3.34 4.68 3.43
C GLY A 253 -3.46 5.72 4.53
N LYS A 254 -3.16 6.97 4.17
CA LYS A 254 -3.34 8.13 5.02
C LYS A 254 -3.99 9.26 4.25
N ASN A 255 -5.06 9.85 4.81
CA ASN A 255 -5.89 10.85 4.13
C ASN A 255 -6.30 10.38 2.73
N PHE A 256 -6.90 9.22 2.62
CA PHE A 256 -7.19 8.57 1.35
C PHE A 256 -8.71 8.50 1.09
N GLY A 257 -9.09 8.12 -0.13
CA GLY A 257 -10.48 7.82 -0.47
C GLY A 257 -10.84 6.39 -0.07
N VAL A 258 -10.43 5.43 -0.88
CA VAL A 258 -10.74 4.01 -0.66
C VAL A 258 -9.51 3.14 -0.82
N LEU A 259 -9.25 2.29 0.18
CA LEU A 259 -8.46 1.08 0.05
C LEU A 259 -9.42 -0.09 -0.10
N LYS A 260 -9.37 -0.81 -1.21
CA LYS A 260 -10.29 -1.90 -1.51
C LYS A 260 -9.55 -3.20 -1.79
N ASN A 261 -9.95 -4.26 -1.10
CA ASN A 261 -9.49 -5.61 -1.39
C ASN A 261 -10.63 -6.43 -2.01
N ASP A 262 -10.55 -6.67 -3.31
CA ASP A 262 -11.39 -7.62 -4.06
C ASP A 262 -10.64 -8.94 -4.33
N GLY A 263 -9.35 -9.03 -3.97
CA GLY A 263 -8.46 -10.18 -4.13
C GLY A 263 -8.13 -10.87 -2.81
N GLN A 264 -6.88 -11.28 -2.66
CA GLN A 264 -6.40 -11.96 -1.46
C GLN A 264 -5.28 -11.17 -0.78
N ILE A 265 -5.30 -11.16 0.54
CA ILE A 265 -4.22 -10.66 1.38
C ILE A 265 -3.83 -11.76 2.36
N ILE A 266 -2.54 -12.12 2.42
CA ILE A 266 -2.02 -13.22 3.24
C ILE A 266 -0.95 -12.69 4.18
N ILE A 267 -1.15 -12.85 5.49
CA ILE A 267 -0.25 -12.37 6.54
C ILE A 267 0.44 -13.57 7.19
N ASN A 268 1.71 -13.79 6.84
CA ASN A 268 2.48 -14.93 7.32
C ASN A 268 3.41 -14.57 8.49
N ALA A 269 3.70 -13.29 8.70
CA ALA A 269 4.67 -12.84 9.71
C ALA A 269 4.01 -12.11 10.89
N ASP A 270 4.67 -12.13 12.04
CA ASP A 270 4.21 -11.48 13.26
C ASP A 270 4.10 -9.96 13.14
N GLU A 271 3.19 -9.38 13.90
CA GLU A 271 2.89 -7.94 13.93
C GLU A 271 2.46 -7.40 12.55
N GLY A 272 2.11 -8.29 11.59
CA GLY A 272 1.66 -7.91 10.26
C GLY A 272 0.22 -7.42 10.25
N VAL A 273 -0.10 -6.50 9.33
CA VAL A 273 -1.43 -5.89 9.15
C VAL A 273 -1.87 -6.04 7.70
N GLY A 274 -3.04 -6.65 7.48
CA GLY A 274 -3.58 -6.81 6.12
C GLY A 274 -3.92 -5.48 5.47
N MET A 275 -4.80 -4.70 6.10
CA MET A 275 -5.18 -3.37 5.62
C MET A 275 -5.13 -2.35 6.75
N PHE A 276 -4.54 -1.19 6.48
CA PHE A 276 -4.32 -0.12 7.46
C PHE A 276 -4.81 1.23 6.95
N GLY A 277 -5.61 1.93 7.77
CA GLY A 277 -6.06 3.28 7.47
C GLY A 277 -5.69 4.28 8.56
N GLN A 278 -5.24 5.48 8.16
CA GLN A 278 -4.88 6.56 9.06
C GLN A 278 -5.54 7.88 8.66
N SER A 279 -5.88 8.68 9.63
CA SER A 279 -6.50 10.02 9.57
C SER A 279 -7.91 10.00 8.99
N SER A 280 -8.10 9.74 7.72
CA SER A 280 -9.42 9.66 7.07
C SER A 280 -9.42 8.74 5.86
N GLY A 281 -10.54 8.10 5.59
CA GLY A 281 -10.75 7.25 4.44
C GLY A 281 -11.62 6.04 4.71
N SER A 282 -11.80 5.21 3.71
CA SER A 282 -12.57 3.96 3.77
C SER A 282 -11.70 2.76 3.42
N VAL A 283 -11.65 1.78 4.31
CA VAL A 283 -10.99 0.49 4.11
C VAL A 283 -12.05 -0.57 3.90
N LEU A 284 -12.05 -1.19 2.74
CA LEU A 284 -13.10 -2.12 2.30
C LEU A 284 -12.51 -3.47 1.92
N ASN A 285 -12.88 -4.52 2.64
CA ASN A 285 -12.60 -5.90 2.25
C ASN A 285 -13.84 -6.57 1.65
N ASN A 286 -13.77 -6.96 0.39
CA ASN A 286 -14.85 -7.70 -0.29
C ASN A 286 -14.50 -9.17 -0.54
N ASN A 287 -13.26 -9.60 -0.28
CA ASN A 287 -12.86 -10.98 -0.55
C ASN A 287 -12.08 -11.52 0.66
N ILE A 288 -10.92 -12.09 0.51
CA ILE A 288 -10.25 -12.87 1.55
C ILE A 288 -9.06 -12.13 2.14
N ILE A 289 -9.03 -12.06 3.48
CA ILE A 289 -7.83 -11.76 4.25
C ILE A 289 -7.51 -12.99 5.10
N THR A 290 -6.32 -13.56 4.95
CA THR A 290 -5.84 -14.66 5.78
C THR A 290 -4.81 -14.14 6.76
N VAL A 291 -5.15 -14.21 8.04
CA VAL A 291 -4.29 -13.82 9.15
C VAL A 291 -3.72 -15.08 9.76
N GLY A 292 -2.43 -15.33 9.58
CA GLY A 292 -1.78 -16.50 10.15
C GLY A 292 -1.71 -16.47 11.69
N ASN A 293 -1.23 -17.55 12.29
CA ASN A 293 -1.07 -17.65 13.74
C ASN A 293 -0.02 -16.67 14.24
N SER A 294 -0.35 -15.83 15.22
CA SER A 294 0.64 -15.03 15.94
C SER A 294 1.52 -15.95 16.80
N SER A 295 2.81 -15.66 16.90
CA SER A 295 3.72 -16.47 17.71
C SER A 295 3.50 -16.30 19.21
N SER A 296 2.87 -15.22 19.64
CA SER A 296 2.47 -14.93 21.01
C SER A 296 1.37 -13.84 21.05
N GLU A 297 0.72 -13.71 22.19
CA GLU A 297 -0.27 -12.65 22.45
C GLU A 297 0.30 -11.23 22.36
N SER A 298 1.60 -11.05 22.49
CA SER A 298 2.27 -9.75 22.37
C SER A 298 2.67 -9.41 20.94
N LYS A 299 2.56 -10.35 19.99
CA LYS A 299 2.95 -10.20 18.59
C LYS A 299 1.75 -10.35 17.66
N LEU A 300 0.73 -9.57 17.92
CA LEU A 300 -0.55 -9.64 17.25
C LEU A 300 -0.43 -9.40 15.74
N ARG A 301 -1.13 -10.23 14.98
CA ARG A 301 -1.42 -10.01 13.57
C ARG A 301 -2.84 -9.50 13.44
N VAL A 302 -3.07 -8.58 12.52
CA VAL A 302 -4.37 -7.92 12.37
C VAL A 302 -4.81 -7.93 10.91
N GLY A 303 -6.03 -8.38 10.66
CA GLY A 303 -6.59 -8.35 9.30
C GLY A 303 -6.84 -6.92 8.81
N MET A 304 -7.63 -6.13 9.53
CA MET A 304 -7.91 -4.73 9.22
C MET A 304 -7.68 -3.87 10.47
N PHE A 305 -6.97 -2.75 10.33
CA PHE A 305 -6.56 -1.92 11.46
C PHE A 305 -6.76 -0.42 11.23
N THR A 306 -7.28 0.26 12.24
CA THR A 306 -7.19 1.72 12.39
C THR A 306 -7.30 2.14 13.85
N ASN A 307 -6.55 3.17 14.23
CA ASN A 307 -6.74 3.88 15.49
C ASN A 307 -7.54 5.19 15.33
N ASP A 308 -7.87 5.57 14.11
CA ASP A 308 -8.47 6.85 13.79
C ASP A 308 -9.99 6.72 13.60
N GLN A 309 -10.75 7.63 14.22
CA GLN A 309 -12.20 7.68 14.04
C GLN A 309 -12.63 8.17 12.66
N GLY A 310 -11.76 8.90 11.95
CA GLY A 310 -12.00 9.35 10.59
C GLY A 310 -11.91 8.24 9.54
N VAL A 311 -11.52 7.03 9.94
CA VAL A 311 -11.43 5.87 9.05
C VAL A 311 -12.56 4.90 9.34
N THR A 312 -13.26 4.47 8.29
CA THR A 312 -14.26 3.40 8.36
C THR A 312 -13.67 2.09 7.86
N LEU A 313 -13.80 1.01 8.64
CA LEU A 313 -13.45 -0.34 8.24
C LEU A 313 -14.73 -1.09 7.86
N THR A 314 -14.84 -1.54 6.62
CA THR A 314 -15.99 -2.33 6.16
C THR A 314 -15.52 -3.71 5.69
N ASN A 315 -16.09 -4.76 6.25
CA ASN A 315 -15.88 -6.12 5.79
C ASN A 315 -17.15 -6.69 5.17
N ASN A 316 -17.10 -7.04 3.89
CA ASN A 316 -18.12 -7.80 3.18
C ASN A 316 -17.63 -9.22 2.81
N GLY A 317 -16.33 -9.46 2.96
CA GLY A 317 -15.68 -10.70 2.62
C GLY A 317 -15.41 -11.60 3.82
N THR A 318 -14.41 -12.46 3.68
CA THR A 318 -13.98 -13.39 4.71
C THR A 318 -12.65 -12.95 5.32
N ILE A 319 -12.57 -12.92 6.65
CA ILE A 319 -11.29 -12.79 7.34
C ILE A 319 -11.04 -14.07 8.14
N ASN A 320 -9.99 -14.79 7.76
CA ASN A 320 -9.56 -16.00 8.44
C ASN A 320 -8.49 -15.65 9.47
N GLY A 321 -8.88 -15.51 10.74
CA GLY A 321 -7.99 -15.25 11.85
C GLY A 321 -7.26 -16.50 12.32
N GLY A 322 -5.97 -16.37 12.60
CA GLY A 322 -5.18 -17.41 13.25
C GLY A 322 -5.23 -17.31 14.78
N THR A 323 -4.48 -18.16 15.47
CA THR A 323 -4.34 -18.14 16.93
C THR A 323 -3.78 -16.79 17.39
N TYR A 324 -4.34 -16.21 18.44
CA TYR A 324 -3.97 -14.91 19.01
C TYR A 324 -3.94 -13.76 17.99
N SER A 325 -4.79 -13.82 16.96
CA SER A 325 -4.88 -12.74 15.98
C SER A 325 -6.16 -11.93 16.15
N TYR A 326 -6.16 -10.70 15.63
CA TYR A 326 -7.37 -9.88 15.53
C TYR A 326 -7.81 -9.81 14.07
N ASN A 327 -9.09 -10.14 13.81
CA ASN A 327 -9.60 -9.99 12.46
C ASN A 327 -9.75 -8.50 12.11
N ILE A 328 -10.37 -7.73 12.99
CA ILE A 328 -10.57 -6.29 12.81
C ILE A 328 -10.26 -5.55 14.12
N TYR A 329 -9.48 -4.51 14.03
CA TYR A 329 -9.24 -3.57 15.12
C TYR A 329 -9.57 -2.15 14.65
N GLY A 330 -10.64 -1.57 15.17
CA GLY A 330 -11.06 -0.23 14.72
C GLY A 330 -12.16 0.42 15.55
N LYS A 331 -12.40 1.69 15.26
CA LYS A 331 -13.42 2.51 15.94
C LYS A 331 -14.75 2.50 15.19
N ASN A 332 -14.72 2.71 13.88
CA ASN A 332 -15.92 2.63 13.03
C ASN A 332 -15.83 1.38 12.18
N VAL A 333 -16.60 0.36 12.53
CA VAL A 333 -16.58 -0.95 11.90
C VAL A 333 -17.95 -1.29 11.36
N THR A 334 -18.03 -1.71 10.11
CA THR A 334 -19.23 -2.26 9.48
C THR A 334 -18.97 -3.67 9.01
N LEU A 335 -19.77 -4.62 9.45
CA LEU A 335 -19.82 -5.97 8.92
C LEU A 335 -21.05 -6.10 8.02
N GLY A 336 -20.83 -6.22 6.72
CA GLY A 336 -21.89 -6.41 5.74
C GLY A 336 -22.56 -7.79 5.89
N GLY A 337 -23.72 -7.96 5.30
CA GLY A 337 -24.50 -9.21 5.41
C GLY A 337 -23.85 -10.47 4.84
N THR A 338 -22.77 -10.31 4.06
CA THR A 338 -21.94 -11.42 3.55
C THR A 338 -20.63 -11.61 4.31
N SER A 339 -20.41 -10.81 5.34
CA SER A 339 -19.19 -10.85 6.16
C SER A 339 -19.05 -12.18 6.88
N VAL A 340 -17.87 -12.78 6.82
CA VAL A 340 -17.51 -13.96 7.60
C VAL A 340 -16.23 -13.68 8.38
N LEU A 341 -16.30 -13.75 9.70
CA LEU A 341 -15.14 -13.68 10.58
C LEU A 341 -14.87 -15.07 11.18
N ASN A 342 -13.84 -15.74 10.70
CA ASN A 342 -13.30 -16.93 11.32
C ASN A 342 -12.26 -16.49 12.35
N VAL A 343 -12.56 -16.64 13.63
CA VAL A 343 -11.70 -16.20 14.73
C VAL A 343 -10.91 -17.40 15.23
N GLY A 344 -9.59 -17.32 15.22
CA GLY A 344 -8.74 -18.39 15.74
C GLY A 344 -8.78 -18.49 17.26
N ASP A 345 -8.21 -19.56 17.79
CA ASP A 345 -8.13 -19.79 19.24
C ASP A 345 -7.41 -18.63 19.95
N GLY A 346 -7.98 -18.13 21.04
CA GLY A 346 -7.45 -16.96 21.75
C GLY A 346 -7.48 -15.65 20.93
N GLY A 347 -8.11 -15.65 19.77
CA GLY A 347 -8.19 -14.49 18.88
C GLY A 347 -9.42 -13.61 19.14
N VAL A 348 -9.51 -12.50 18.44
CA VAL A 348 -10.62 -11.54 18.52
C VAL A 348 -11.17 -11.22 17.14
N GLY A 349 -12.49 -11.36 16.95
CA GLY A 349 -13.14 -11.02 15.69
C GLY A 349 -13.15 -9.51 15.44
N VAL A 350 -13.79 -8.74 16.30
CA VAL A 350 -13.78 -7.28 16.27
C VAL A 350 -13.30 -6.76 17.61
N PHE A 351 -12.20 -6.02 17.60
CA PHE A 351 -11.73 -5.26 18.76
C PHE A 351 -11.97 -3.78 18.57
N SER A 352 -12.58 -3.14 19.55
CA SER A 352 -12.78 -1.70 19.53
C SER A 352 -12.48 -1.06 20.87
N THR A 353 -11.79 0.05 20.82
CA THR A 353 -11.53 0.90 21.98
C THR A 353 -11.83 2.35 21.63
N ALA A 354 -12.50 3.09 22.50
CA ALA A 354 -12.68 4.53 22.34
C ALA A 354 -11.67 5.28 23.21
N ASP A 355 -11.27 6.43 22.77
CA ASP A 355 -10.54 7.39 23.56
C ASP A 355 -11.47 8.54 24.01
N VAL A 356 -10.92 9.51 24.73
CA VAL A 356 -11.69 10.67 25.23
C VAL A 356 -12.41 11.50 24.17
N ASN A 357 -12.05 11.32 22.90
CA ASN A 357 -12.57 12.11 21.77
C ASN A 357 -13.37 11.26 20.76
N ALA A 358 -13.56 9.98 21.00
CA ALA A 358 -14.18 9.07 20.05
C ALA A 358 -15.35 8.31 20.67
N SER A 359 -16.43 8.16 19.91
CA SER A 359 -17.57 7.28 20.22
C SER A 359 -17.65 6.23 19.11
N PRO A 360 -16.96 5.10 19.26
CA PRO A 360 -16.95 4.06 18.24
C PRO A 360 -18.32 3.52 17.95
N ASN A 361 -18.51 3.11 16.68
CA ASN A 361 -19.72 2.47 16.20
C ASN A 361 -19.35 1.15 15.51
N ILE A 362 -20.00 0.07 15.93
CA ILE A 362 -19.88 -1.26 15.32
C ILE A 362 -21.26 -1.63 14.79
N ASP A 363 -21.41 -1.63 13.47
CA ASP A 363 -22.62 -2.00 12.77
C ASP A 363 -22.49 -3.40 12.16
N ILE A 364 -23.29 -4.35 12.64
CA ILE A 364 -23.31 -5.73 12.18
C ILE A 364 -24.64 -5.95 11.47
N GLN A 365 -24.58 -6.12 10.16
CA GLN A 365 -25.77 -6.35 9.34
C GLN A 365 -26.29 -7.78 9.44
N ALA A 366 -27.57 -7.96 9.17
CA ALA A 366 -28.19 -9.27 9.13
C ALA A 366 -27.48 -10.19 8.10
N GLY A 367 -27.18 -11.40 8.53
CA GLY A 367 -26.45 -12.40 7.73
C GLY A 367 -24.94 -12.43 7.96
N ALA A 368 -24.36 -11.45 8.64
CA ALA A 368 -22.96 -11.53 9.08
C ALA A 368 -22.73 -12.76 9.97
N THR A 369 -21.59 -13.43 9.80
CA THR A 369 -21.30 -14.69 10.50
C THR A 369 -19.99 -14.59 11.26
N PHE A 370 -19.98 -15.07 12.51
CA PHE A 370 -18.79 -15.27 13.32
C PHE A 370 -18.63 -16.75 13.66
N ASN A 371 -17.49 -17.30 13.31
CA ASN A 371 -17.05 -18.63 13.77
C ASN A 371 -15.94 -18.40 14.79
N VAL A 372 -16.30 -18.36 16.06
CA VAL A 372 -15.39 -18.05 17.16
C VAL A 372 -14.70 -19.34 17.61
N GLY A 373 -13.38 -19.35 17.61
CA GLY A 373 -12.55 -20.48 18.05
C GLY A 373 -12.65 -20.77 19.53
N ASN A 374 -11.73 -21.55 20.04
CA ASN A 374 -11.69 -21.96 21.45
C ASN A 374 -10.73 -21.07 22.27
N ASN A 375 -10.58 -21.41 23.56
CA ASN A 375 -9.52 -20.89 24.43
C ASN A 375 -9.51 -19.37 24.53
N GLU A 376 -10.58 -18.82 25.12
CA GLU A 376 -10.75 -17.37 25.34
C GLU A 376 -10.89 -16.54 24.05
N ALA A 377 -11.21 -17.16 22.90
CA ALA A 377 -11.54 -16.39 21.72
C ALA A 377 -12.81 -15.57 21.91
N VAL A 378 -12.87 -14.40 21.26
CA VAL A 378 -13.98 -13.45 21.41
C VAL A 378 -14.50 -13.00 20.06
N GLY A 379 -15.81 -13.04 19.85
CA GLY A 379 -16.45 -12.52 18.64
C GLY A 379 -16.29 -11.00 18.54
N VAL A 380 -16.80 -10.26 19.52
CA VAL A 380 -16.68 -8.80 19.62
C VAL A 380 -16.18 -8.42 21.01
N PHE A 381 -15.07 -7.76 21.07
CA PHE A 381 -14.47 -7.26 22.31
C PHE A 381 -14.38 -5.73 22.28
N VAL A 382 -15.04 -5.11 23.25
CA VAL A 382 -15.00 -3.66 23.45
C VAL A 382 -14.31 -3.37 24.76
N GLU A 383 -13.27 -2.58 24.71
CA GLU A 383 -12.54 -2.14 25.89
C GLU A 383 -12.75 -0.66 26.13
N ASN A 384 -12.85 -0.35 27.36
CA ASN A 384 -13.28 0.87 28.00
C ASN A 384 -13.07 2.17 27.25
N THR A 385 -14.11 3.01 27.44
CA THR A 385 -13.98 4.34 26.93
C THR A 385 -14.91 5.29 27.67
N PRO A 386 -14.42 6.44 28.03
CA PRO A 386 -15.24 7.43 28.71
C PRO A 386 -16.48 7.88 27.91
N ASN A 387 -16.42 7.77 26.58
CA ASN A 387 -17.48 8.23 25.68
C ASN A 387 -18.43 7.11 25.18
N GLY A 388 -18.16 5.87 25.56
CA GLY A 388 -18.99 4.74 25.19
C GLY A 388 -18.76 4.22 23.76
N VAL A 389 -19.27 3.02 23.51
CA VAL A 389 -19.30 2.37 22.20
C VAL A 389 -20.73 1.97 21.88
N THR A 390 -21.19 2.19 20.66
CA THR A 390 -22.46 1.69 20.17
C THR A 390 -22.23 0.45 19.32
N ILE A 391 -22.92 -0.63 19.65
CA ILE A 391 -22.95 -1.87 18.86
C ILE A 391 -24.39 -2.06 18.39
N ASN A 392 -24.58 -2.12 17.09
CA ASN A 392 -25.85 -2.45 16.46
C ASN A 392 -25.71 -3.82 15.79
N ASP A 393 -26.44 -4.81 16.24
CA ASP A 393 -26.50 -6.14 15.63
C ASP A 393 -27.91 -6.39 15.08
N ALA A 394 -28.01 -6.42 13.76
CA ALA A 394 -29.28 -6.59 13.05
C ALA A 394 -29.61 -8.07 12.75
N GLY A 395 -28.93 -9.01 13.38
CA GLY A 395 -29.17 -10.44 13.21
C GLY A 395 -27.96 -11.18 12.63
N SER A 396 -26.85 -11.09 13.32
CA SER A 396 -25.67 -11.93 13.02
C SER A 396 -25.85 -13.35 13.53
N THR A 397 -25.09 -14.27 12.98
CA THR A 397 -24.97 -15.64 13.48
C THR A 397 -23.60 -15.83 14.12
N MET A 398 -23.57 -16.27 15.39
CA MET A 398 -22.33 -16.59 16.09
C MET A 398 -22.29 -18.07 16.48
N THR A 399 -21.28 -18.80 16.00
CA THR A 399 -20.90 -20.10 16.51
C THR A 399 -19.72 -19.93 17.44
N ILE A 400 -19.84 -20.34 18.70
CA ILE A 400 -18.85 -20.04 19.73
C ILE A 400 -18.22 -21.34 20.22
N GLY A 401 -16.89 -21.42 20.19
CA GLY A 401 -16.12 -22.56 20.66
C GLY A 401 -16.04 -22.66 22.19
N ASN A 402 -15.32 -23.66 22.67
CA ASN A 402 -15.19 -23.94 24.09
C ASN A 402 -14.37 -22.85 24.80
N ASN A 403 -14.82 -22.44 25.99
CA ASN A 403 -14.22 -21.38 26.81
C ASN A 403 -14.04 -20.05 26.06
N SER A 404 -15.02 -19.68 25.24
CA SER A 404 -14.96 -18.50 24.39
C SER A 404 -16.23 -17.67 24.53
N PHE A 405 -16.22 -16.45 23.99
CA PHE A 405 -17.27 -15.49 24.20
C PHE A 405 -17.77 -14.88 22.89
N GLY A 406 -19.08 -14.67 22.76
CA GLY A 406 -19.65 -13.92 21.65
C GLY A 406 -19.32 -12.43 21.77
N TYR A 407 -19.65 -11.85 22.91
CA TYR A 407 -19.42 -10.44 23.22
C TYR A 407 -18.75 -10.28 24.58
N VAL A 408 -17.71 -9.45 24.64
CA VAL A 408 -17.07 -8.99 25.88
C VAL A 408 -17.08 -7.46 25.88
N LEU A 409 -17.85 -6.89 26.79
CA LEU A 409 -18.05 -5.44 26.88
C LEU A 409 -17.47 -4.94 28.20
N LYS A 410 -16.33 -4.29 28.13
CA LYS A 410 -15.66 -3.67 29.27
C LYS A 410 -15.77 -2.17 29.16
N GLY A 411 -16.38 -1.53 30.15
CA GLY A 411 -16.40 -0.08 30.23
C GLY A 411 -17.74 0.51 30.62
N THR A 412 -17.75 1.81 30.84
CA THR A 412 -18.94 2.60 31.09
C THR A 412 -19.54 3.09 29.78
N ASN A 413 -20.86 3.18 29.69
CA ASN A 413 -21.63 3.77 28.59
C ASN A 413 -21.60 2.97 27.27
N THR A 414 -21.38 1.65 27.28
CA THR A 414 -21.59 0.83 26.10
C THR A 414 -23.07 0.61 25.84
N THR A 415 -23.51 0.89 24.60
CA THR A 415 -24.87 0.63 24.15
C THR A 415 -24.85 -0.58 23.20
N PHE A 416 -25.65 -1.58 23.51
CA PHE A 416 -25.83 -2.76 22.66
C PHE A 416 -27.27 -2.85 22.18
N ASN A 417 -27.50 -2.69 20.91
CA ASN A 417 -28.79 -2.78 20.26
C ASN A 417 -28.82 -4.09 19.44
N ASN A 418 -29.61 -5.05 19.89
CA ASN A 418 -29.90 -6.25 19.14
C ASN A 418 -31.33 -6.15 18.60
N THR A 419 -31.47 -6.20 17.27
CA THR A 419 -32.74 -6.10 16.57
C THR A 419 -33.09 -7.36 15.79
N ALA A 420 -32.44 -8.49 16.12
CA ALA A 420 -32.68 -9.79 15.52
C ALA A 420 -34.02 -10.41 15.92
#